data_520ae29e6512af25b00cf89cff71e69e
#
_entry.id   520ae29e6512af25b00cf89cff71e69e
#
_cell.length_a   1.000
_cell.length_b   1.000
_cell.length_c   1.000
_cell.angle_alpha   90.00
_cell.angle_beta   90.00
_cell.angle_gamma   90.00
#
_symmetry.space_group_name_H-M   'P 1'
#
loop_
_entity.id
_entity.type
_entity.pdbx_description
1 polymer ?
#
loop_
_entity_poly.entity_id
_entity_poly.type
_entity_poly.pdbx_seq_one_letter_code
_entity_poly.pdbx_strand_id
1 'polypeptide(L)'
;MSHCLARSRSLAQILLLGISCVSVVASDDVAIAIGLKAEVVVTDGLNLPIIAGAPTGDFDHLYIAESRIARIQRLDLSTNQLVPVLDLPDSVIGVQTGLNGFAFHPDFANNGKIYINFSGSNLEPDIRILEFTRSATNPNVFDPTTQREILTIANPLGDHNGGWLAFGPDDNLLYIATGDGGNAGPQELKGLAAQDVNDVKGKILRIDIDEDDFPEDSTRNYGIPEDNPFASSGGAPEIFALGLRHPFRGSFDRDTSDLYIADVGSRFWEEINFLPAGTSGGQNYGWRPLEGLMDNPDWSDPAPPDAIDPIYLYPHGGTAAVIGGYVYRGDEIPWLQGTYFFGDFQMKTLMSFRYDGGEVSDFVDRGPELASLLGSYGGIASFAEDAAGELYMIDYIRGDVYRIVAAAPQEYGDYNRNGVVDAADYTVWRDSLGQMGAGLAADGNGNSEIDAGDYAIWAQFFGESLTAGGQSSGSSVAISEPVTSILLAVALSMLLAIGRYRGAK
;
A
#
# COMPACT_ATOMS: atom_id res chain seq x y z
N MET A 1 -0.56 20.61 -37.16
CA MET A 1 -1.91 20.00 -37.18
C MET A 1 -1.82 18.48 -37.26
N SER A 2 -0.92 17.83 -36.53
CA SER A 2 -0.73 16.35 -36.58
C SER A 2 -0.43 15.70 -35.23
N HIS A 3 -0.55 16.38 -34.12
CA HIS A 3 -0.30 15.84 -32.77
C HIS A 3 -1.52 15.77 -31.85
N CYS A 4 -2.71 16.08 -32.33
CA CYS A 4 -3.95 16.08 -31.54
C CYS A 4 -4.77 14.79 -31.66
N LEU A 5 -4.26 13.74 -32.29
CA LEU A 5 -5.03 12.50 -32.59
C LEU A 5 -4.65 11.28 -31.76
N ALA A 6 -3.63 11.37 -30.89
CA ALA A 6 -3.20 10.21 -30.07
C ALA A 6 -3.85 10.14 -28.70
N ARG A 7 -4.43 11.22 -28.16
CA ARG A 7 -5.02 11.23 -26.80
C ARG A 7 -6.54 11.08 -26.74
N SER A 8 -7.24 10.95 -27.86
CA SER A 8 -8.68 10.68 -27.86
C SER A 8 -8.99 9.17 -27.81
N ARG A 9 -8.39 8.42 -26.89
CA ARG A 9 -9.01 7.16 -26.48
C ARG A 9 -10.23 7.53 -25.65
N SER A 10 -11.38 7.50 -26.33
CA SER A 10 -12.64 8.03 -25.89
C SER A 10 -13.07 7.43 -24.54
N LEU A 11 -13.77 8.24 -23.71
CA LEU A 11 -14.59 7.78 -22.57
C LEU A 11 -15.41 6.50 -22.85
N ALA A 12 -15.67 6.18 -24.11
CA ALA A 12 -16.33 4.96 -24.54
C ALA A 12 -15.49 3.69 -24.34
N GLN A 13 -14.14 3.76 -24.31
CA GLN A 13 -13.29 2.62 -24.02
C GLN A 13 -13.13 2.38 -22.51
N ILE A 14 -13.12 3.45 -21.72
CA ILE A 14 -13.11 3.35 -20.25
C ILE A 14 -14.44 2.79 -19.73
N LEU A 15 -15.57 3.17 -20.37
CA LEU A 15 -16.88 2.58 -20.04
C LEU A 15 -17.01 1.12 -20.52
N LEU A 16 -16.25 0.71 -21.53
CA LEU A 16 -16.21 -0.68 -22.02
C LEU A 16 -15.28 -1.57 -21.18
N LEU A 17 -14.21 -1.02 -20.57
CA LEU A 17 -13.38 -1.76 -19.63
C LEU A 17 -14.11 -2.08 -18.32
N GLY A 18 -14.99 -1.21 -17.85
CA GLY A 18 -15.88 -1.49 -16.70
C GLY A 18 -16.99 -2.51 -16.98
N ILE A 19 -17.24 -2.87 -18.23
CA ILE A 19 -18.28 -3.85 -18.63
C ILE A 19 -17.65 -5.13 -19.22
N SER A 20 -16.38 -5.09 -19.63
CA SER A 20 -15.69 -6.26 -20.22
C SER A 20 -15.10 -7.24 -19.18
N CYS A 21 -15.16 -6.96 -17.90
CA CYS A 21 -14.79 -7.93 -16.85
C CYS A 21 -15.86 -9.01 -16.59
N VAL A 22 -16.84 -9.18 -17.45
CA VAL A 22 -17.74 -10.34 -17.43
C VAL A 22 -17.69 -11.02 -18.80
N SER A 23 -16.50 -11.29 -19.28
CA SER A 23 -16.31 -12.41 -20.22
C SER A 23 -15.91 -13.61 -19.37
N VAL A 24 -16.89 -14.37 -18.92
CA VAL A 24 -16.67 -15.73 -18.45
C VAL A 24 -16.08 -16.49 -19.64
N VAL A 25 -14.76 -16.52 -19.72
CA VAL A 25 -14.07 -17.59 -20.41
C VAL A 25 -14.20 -18.77 -19.45
N ALA A 26 -15.10 -19.68 -19.76
CA ALA A 26 -15.09 -21.00 -19.17
C ALA A 26 -13.76 -21.64 -19.58
N SER A 27 -12.74 -21.51 -18.73
CA SER A 27 -11.61 -22.41 -18.68
C SER A 27 -11.79 -23.26 -17.44
N ASP A 28 -11.90 -24.52 -17.65
CA ASP A 28 -11.87 -25.59 -16.67
C ASP A 28 -10.74 -25.33 -15.67
N ASP A 29 -10.99 -25.67 -14.40
CA ASP A 29 -10.08 -25.59 -13.25
C ASP A 29 -9.95 -24.22 -12.56
N VAL A 30 -11.01 -23.76 -11.92
CA VAL A 30 -10.86 -22.84 -10.79
C VAL A 30 -10.57 -23.70 -9.56
N ALA A 31 -9.30 -24.08 -9.41
CA ALA A 31 -8.78 -24.42 -8.10
C ALA A 31 -8.84 -23.12 -7.27
N ILE A 32 -9.71 -23.05 -6.28
CA ILE A 32 -9.65 -21.94 -5.34
C ILE A 32 -8.31 -22.09 -4.63
N ALA A 33 -7.43 -21.14 -4.88
CA ALA A 33 -6.26 -20.97 -4.04
C ALA A 33 -6.78 -20.86 -2.59
N ILE A 34 -6.16 -21.62 -1.69
CA ILE A 34 -6.36 -21.42 -0.25
C ILE A 34 -6.30 -19.90 -0.03
N GLY A 35 -7.37 -19.29 0.47
CA GLY A 35 -7.43 -17.84 0.61
C GLY A 35 -6.53 -17.35 1.74
N LEU A 36 -6.69 -16.11 2.08
CA LEU A 36 -5.87 -15.44 3.06
C LEU A 36 -6.67 -15.16 4.34
N LYS A 37 -5.97 -15.05 5.45
CA LYS A 37 -6.48 -14.43 6.67
C LYS A 37 -5.46 -13.47 7.24
N ALA A 38 -5.93 -12.58 8.09
CA ALA A 38 -5.09 -11.73 8.92
C ALA A 38 -4.97 -12.34 10.32
N GLU A 39 -3.77 -12.65 10.76
CA GLU A 39 -3.50 -13.06 12.15
C GLU A 39 -3.07 -11.85 12.97
N VAL A 40 -3.69 -11.67 14.14
CA VAL A 40 -3.32 -10.58 15.06
C VAL A 40 -1.97 -10.90 15.67
N VAL A 41 -1.00 -9.99 15.47
CA VAL A 41 0.35 -10.08 16.06
C VAL A 41 0.47 -9.14 17.26
N VAL A 42 -0.11 -7.94 17.14
CA VAL A 42 -0.19 -6.96 18.23
C VAL A 42 -1.63 -6.47 18.34
N THR A 43 -2.15 -6.38 19.57
CA THR A 43 -3.42 -5.74 19.87
C THR A 43 -3.25 -4.76 21.03
N ASP A 44 -3.89 -3.58 20.95
CA ASP A 44 -3.94 -2.54 21.99
C ASP A 44 -2.58 -2.05 22.51
N GLY A 45 -1.47 -2.30 21.78
CA GLY A 45 -0.11 -1.98 22.26
C GLY A 45 0.54 -0.74 21.67
N LEU A 46 -0.06 -0.16 20.61
CA LEU A 46 0.56 0.91 19.81
C LEU A 46 -0.33 2.15 19.75
N ASN A 47 0.32 3.32 19.70
CA ASN A 47 -0.37 4.61 19.59
C ASN A 47 -0.24 5.16 18.17
N LEU A 48 -1.29 4.98 17.35
CA LEU A 48 -1.34 5.44 15.97
C LEU A 48 -0.12 4.96 15.15
N PRO A 49 0.11 3.64 15.04
CA PRO A 49 1.21 3.10 14.25
C PRO A 49 1.02 3.44 12.78
N ILE A 50 2.09 3.90 12.12
CA ILE A 50 2.00 4.49 10.78
C ILE A 50 2.72 3.68 9.72
N ILE A 51 3.78 2.97 10.07
CA ILE A 51 4.58 2.12 9.19
C ILE A 51 5.37 1.11 10.02
N ALA A 52 5.71 -0.03 9.43
CA ALA A 52 6.63 -0.97 10.01
C ALA A 52 7.59 -1.52 8.95
N GLY A 53 8.64 -2.19 9.40
CA GLY A 53 9.63 -2.84 8.55
C GLY A 53 10.75 -3.46 9.38
N ALA A 54 11.58 -4.27 8.74
CA ALA A 54 12.74 -4.92 9.36
C ALA A 54 14.03 -4.57 8.61
N PRO A 55 15.18 -4.44 9.30
CA PRO A 55 16.45 -4.33 8.62
C PRO A 55 16.83 -5.68 7.98
N THR A 56 17.56 -5.61 6.87
CA THR A 56 18.04 -6.80 6.18
C THR A 56 18.76 -7.74 7.14
N GLY A 57 18.33 -9.01 7.19
CA GLY A 57 18.92 -10.06 8.01
C GLY A 57 18.42 -10.13 9.47
N ASP A 58 17.51 -9.27 9.90
CA ASP A 58 16.83 -9.39 11.19
C ASP A 58 15.49 -10.13 11.03
N PHE A 59 15.54 -11.45 11.08
CA PHE A 59 14.37 -12.32 10.92
C PHE A 59 13.54 -12.47 12.21
N ASP A 60 14.02 -11.92 13.31
CA ASP A 60 13.40 -12.09 14.63
C ASP A 60 12.51 -10.91 15.02
N HIS A 61 12.65 -9.77 14.34
CA HIS A 61 11.98 -8.54 14.77
C HIS A 61 11.30 -7.78 13.64
N LEU A 62 10.24 -7.08 14.00
CA LEU A 62 9.60 -6.02 13.19
C LEU A 62 9.68 -4.70 13.98
N TYR A 63 10.08 -3.61 13.31
CA TYR A 63 10.12 -2.29 13.91
C TYR A 63 8.90 -1.50 13.46
N ILE A 64 8.22 -0.80 14.39
CA ILE A 64 6.94 -0.14 14.18
C ILE A 64 7.04 1.31 14.64
N ALA A 65 6.77 2.25 13.74
CA ALA A 65 6.75 3.67 14.05
C ALA A 65 5.38 4.13 14.51
N GLU A 66 5.32 4.83 15.64
CA GLU A 66 4.15 5.45 16.21
C GLU A 66 4.17 6.96 15.90
N SER A 67 3.21 7.40 15.08
CA SER A 67 3.27 8.72 14.45
C SER A 67 3.29 9.87 15.46
N ARG A 68 2.23 10.01 16.27
CA ARG A 68 2.04 11.21 17.11
C ARG A 68 2.97 11.33 18.30
N ILE A 69 3.48 10.22 18.80
CA ILE A 69 4.41 10.21 19.92
C ILE A 69 5.87 10.08 19.48
N ALA A 70 6.10 10.04 18.17
CA ALA A 70 7.40 9.94 17.52
C ALA A 70 8.31 8.88 18.16
N ARG A 71 7.77 7.68 18.30
CA ARG A 71 8.43 6.52 18.89
C ARG A 71 8.59 5.44 17.83
N ILE A 72 9.67 4.66 17.92
CA ILE A 72 9.79 3.38 17.23
C ILE A 72 9.83 2.27 18.30
N GLN A 73 8.96 1.30 18.15
CA GLN A 73 8.97 0.07 18.93
C GLN A 73 9.52 -1.08 18.10
N ARG A 74 10.19 -2.00 18.76
CA ARG A 74 10.63 -3.28 18.20
C ARG A 74 9.72 -4.37 18.73
N LEU A 75 9.12 -5.11 17.84
CA LEU A 75 8.32 -6.30 18.09
C LEU A 75 9.18 -7.53 17.91
N ASP A 76 9.25 -8.39 18.91
CA ASP A 76 9.81 -9.73 18.80
C ASP A 76 8.75 -10.66 18.20
N LEU A 77 9.03 -11.21 17.02
CA LEU A 77 8.06 -12.01 16.23
C LEU A 77 7.76 -13.38 16.84
N SER A 78 8.61 -13.86 17.76
CA SER A 78 8.41 -15.15 18.42
C SER A 78 7.56 -15.05 19.68
N THR A 79 7.56 -13.89 20.35
CA THR A 79 6.92 -13.68 21.65
C THR A 79 5.82 -12.63 21.62
N ASN A 80 5.70 -11.89 20.51
CA ASN A 80 4.82 -10.73 20.34
C ASN A 80 5.07 -9.62 21.39
N GLN A 81 6.29 -9.52 21.92
CA GLN A 81 6.66 -8.51 22.90
C GLN A 81 7.14 -7.22 22.22
N LEU A 82 6.57 -6.08 22.63
CA LEU A 82 6.96 -4.75 22.18
C LEU A 82 7.97 -4.12 23.15
N VAL A 83 9.04 -3.55 22.61
CA VAL A 83 10.06 -2.81 23.35
C VAL A 83 10.34 -1.48 22.65
N PRO A 84 10.25 -0.31 23.33
CA PRO A 84 10.65 0.97 22.73
C PRO A 84 12.15 0.98 22.43
N VAL A 85 12.51 1.36 21.20
CA VAL A 85 13.91 1.41 20.74
C VAL A 85 14.37 2.79 20.34
N LEU A 86 13.45 3.69 19.98
CA LEU A 86 13.67 5.12 19.82
C LEU A 86 12.48 5.86 20.40
N ASP A 87 12.70 6.86 21.21
CA ASP A 87 11.66 7.73 21.81
C ASP A 87 12.15 9.17 21.71
N LEU A 88 11.52 9.97 20.86
CA LEU A 88 11.92 11.34 20.65
C LEU A 88 11.23 12.24 21.69
N PRO A 89 11.93 13.23 22.25
CA PRO A 89 11.36 14.11 23.28
C PRO A 89 10.26 15.02 22.72
N ASP A 90 9.30 15.40 23.57
CA ASP A 90 8.19 16.30 23.24
C ASP A 90 8.60 17.62 22.57
N SER A 91 9.82 18.08 22.80
CA SER A 91 10.37 19.28 22.17
C SER A 91 10.61 19.12 20.65
N VAL A 92 10.69 17.89 20.17
CA VAL A 92 10.81 17.55 18.75
C VAL A 92 9.43 17.25 18.16
N ILE A 93 8.48 16.79 19.00
CA ILE A 93 7.15 16.38 18.60
C ILE A 93 6.22 17.60 18.59
N GLY A 94 5.73 17.99 17.43
CA GLY A 94 4.66 18.99 17.35
C GLY A 94 3.27 18.37 17.56
N VAL A 95 2.29 19.21 17.88
CA VAL A 95 0.95 18.80 18.33
C VAL A 95 0.10 18.10 17.23
N GLN A 96 0.47 18.15 15.93
CA GLN A 96 -0.37 17.61 14.85
C GLN A 96 0.38 16.84 13.75
N THR A 97 1.68 16.83 13.78
CA THR A 97 2.53 16.14 12.81
C THR A 97 3.43 15.17 13.57
N GLY A 98 4.25 14.40 12.92
CA GLY A 98 5.07 13.45 13.64
C GLY A 98 5.89 12.57 12.72
N LEU A 99 6.21 11.39 13.21
CA LEU A 99 6.94 10.38 12.49
C LEU A 99 6.05 9.81 11.37
N ASN A 100 6.48 9.96 10.10
CA ASN A 100 5.73 9.53 8.93
C ASN A 100 6.30 8.28 8.27
N GLY A 101 7.61 8.04 8.43
CA GLY A 101 8.31 6.92 7.85
C GLY A 101 9.70 6.72 8.45
N PHE A 102 10.29 5.57 8.20
CA PHE A 102 11.68 5.28 8.54
C PHE A 102 12.28 4.27 7.55
N ALA A 103 13.61 4.26 7.47
CA ALA A 103 14.38 3.25 6.75
C ALA A 103 15.66 2.91 7.49
N PHE A 104 16.06 1.65 7.45
CA PHE A 104 17.36 1.23 7.95
C PHE A 104 18.42 1.42 6.86
N HIS A 105 19.61 1.84 7.26
CA HIS A 105 20.76 1.85 6.36
C HIS A 105 21.01 0.44 5.79
N PRO A 106 21.39 0.28 4.52
CA PRO A 106 21.70 -1.04 3.95
C PRO A 106 22.75 -1.82 4.78
N ASP A 107 23.73 -1.13 5.33
CA ASP A 107 24.76 -1.69 6.22
C ASP A 107 24.40 -1.56 7.71
N PHE A 108 23.12 -1.60 8.08
CA PHE A 108 22.61 -1.43 9.44
C PHE A 108 23.27 -2.38 10.45
N ALA A 109 23.57 -3.59 10.04
CA ALA A 109 24.21 -4.59 10.90
C ALA A 109 25.54 -4.08 11.48
N ASN A 110 26.31 -3.29 10.72
CA ASN A 110 27.61 -2.76 11.10
C ASN A 110 27.53 -1.34 11.65
N ASN A 111 26.77 -0.44 10.98
CA ASN A 111 26.76 1.00 11.34
C ASN A 111 25.64 1.38 12.30
N GLY A 112 24.58 0.56 12.42
CA GLY A 112 23.45 0.79 13.32
C GLY A 112 22.62 2.02 13.03
N LYS A 113 22.64 2.55 11.78
CA LYS A 113 21.97 3.78 11.41
C LYS A 113 20.53 3.56 10.96
N ILE A 114 19.64 4.44 11.39
CA ILE A 114 18.24 4.54 10.95
C ILE A 114 17.94 5.97 10.51
N TYR A 115 17.15 6.11 9.47
CA TYR A 115 16.66 7.38 8.95
C TYR A 115 15.18 7.48 9.17
N ILE A 116 14.71 8.63 9.63
CA ILE A 116 13.28 8.88 9.83
C ILE A 116 12.82 10.07 9.01
N ASN A 117 11.61 9.98 8.47
CA ASN A 117 10.88 11.12 7.92
C ASN A 117 9.98 11.66 9.02
N PHE A 118 10.23 12.88 9.40
CA PHE A 118 9.56 13.55 10.48
C PHE A 118 9.00 14.90 10.00
N SER A 119 7.74 15.19 10.32
CA SER A 119 7.16 16.51 10.10
C SER A 119 7.13 17.27 11.42
N GLY A 120 7.64 18.47 11.42
CA GLY A 120 7.72 19.34 12.60
C GLY A 120 6.36 19.78 13.14
N SER A 121 6.38 20.69 14.10
CA SER A 121 5.17 21.24 14.73
C SER A 121 4.39 22.19 13.80
N ASN A 122 3.14 22.53 14.17
CA ASN A 122 2.36 23.56 13.47
C ASN A 122 3.06 24.94 13.36
N LEU A 123 4.10 25.18 14.15
CA LEU A 123 4.88 26.42 14.11
C LEU A 123 6.07 26.32 13.14
N GLU A 124 6.56 25.09 12.91
CA GLU A 124 7.64 24.76 11.99
C GLU A 124 7.29 23.42 11.33
N PRO A 125 6.35 23.40 10.38
CA PRO A 125 5.81 22.16 9.80
C PRO A 125 6.70 21.54 8.71
N ASP A 126 7.98 21.88 8.69
CA ASP A 126 8.92 21.39 7.70
C ASP A 126 9.07 19.86 7.74
N ILE A 127 9.29 19.28 6.58
CA ILE A 127 9.63 17.87 6.44
C ILE A 127 11.13 17.74 6.73
N ARG A 128 11.48 16.85 7.65
CA ARG A 128 12.86 16.63 8.06
C ARG A 128 13.23 15.15 7.93
N ILE A 129 14.37 14.90 7.32
CA ILE A 129 14.99 13.59 7.33
C ILE A 129 16.10 13.61 8.36
N LEU A 130 15.95 12.76 9.38
CA LEU A 130 16.87 12.69 10.52
C LEU A 130 17.53 11.32 10.58
N GLU A 131 18.83 11.29 10.85
CA GLU A 131 19.61 10.08 11.13
C GLU A 131 19.74 9.89 12.64
N PHE A 132 19.61 8.65 13.10
CA PHE A 132 19.98 8.21 14.45
C PHE A 132 20.84 6.98 14.36
N THR A 133 21.71 6.79 15.38
CA THR A 133 22.60 5.65 15.45
C THR A 133 22.27 4.80 16.67
N ARG A 134 22.44 3.50 16.55
CA ARG A 134 22.34 2.55 17.66
C ARG A 134 23.24 2.96 18.82
N SER A 135 22.75 2.87 20.05
CA SER A 135 23.51 3.23 21.23
C SER A 135 24.75 2.35 21.44
N ALA A 136 25.90 2.97 21.67
CA ALA A 136 27.15 2.27 21.93
C ALA A 136 27.14 1.48 23.24
N THR A 137 26.25 1.85 24.19
CA THR A 137 26.15 1.18 25.51
C THR A 137 25.02 0.16 25.58
N ASN A 138 24.02 0.30 24.72
CA ASN A 138 22.91 -0.64 24.59
C ASN A 138 22.53 -0.82 23.10
N PRO A 139 23.06 -1.82 22.41
CA PRO A 139 22.83 -2.01 20.97
C PRO A 139 21.38 -2.35 20.60
N ASN A 140 20.50 -2.53 21.58
CA ASN A 140 19.09 -2.81 21.38
C ASN A 140 18.24 -1.55 21.26
N VAL A 141 18.81 -0.35 21.41
CA VAL A 141 18.11 0.94 21.29
C VAL A 141 18.93 1.94 20.48
N PHE A 142 18.27 2.92 19.89
CA PHE A 142 18.93 4.06 19.27
C PHE A 142 19.23 5.12 20.32
N ASP A 143 20.29 5.89 20.09
CA ASP A 143 20.67 7.00 20.97
C ASP A 143 20.12 8.31 20.41
N PRO A 144 19.12 8.95 21.06
CA PRO A 144 18.54 10.20 20.59
C PRO A 144 19.55 11.35 20.48
N THR A 145 20.69 11.26 21.23
CA THR A 145 21.73 12.30 21.19
C THR A 145 22.61 12.23 19.95
N THR A 146 22.51 11.16 19.15
CA THR A 146 23.21 11.01 17.87
C THR A 146 22.47 11.64 16.70
N GLN A 147 21.36 12.33 16.96
CA GLN A 147 20.56 12.98 15.92
C GLN A 147 21.45 13.83 14.99
N ARG A 148 21.34 13.53 13.68
CA ARG A 148 21.93 14.31 12.61
C ARG A 148 20.83 14.70 11.63
N GLU A 149 20.75 15.95 11.27
CA GLU A 149 19.91 16.45 10.18
C GLU A 149 20.49 15.98 8.86
N ILE A 150 19.69 15.34 8.00
CA ILE A 150 20.09 14.96 6.64
C ILE A 150 19.55 15.98 5.66
N LEU A 151 18.24 16.24 5.70
CA LEU A 151 17.57 17.15 4.77
C LEU A 151 16.39 17.81 5.47
N THR A 152 16.23 19.13 5.27
CA THR A 152 15.04 19.88 5.68
C THR A 152 14.37 20.49 4.45
N ILE A 153 13.07 20.25 4.30
CA ILE A 153 12.23 20.78 3.23
C ILE A 153 11.15 21.65 3.83
N ALA A 154 11.15 22.93 3.45
CA ALA A 154 10.12 23.86 3.89
C ALA A 154 8.73 23.45 3.39
N ASN A 155 7.81 23.19 4.31
CA ASN A 155 6.41 22.89 4.03
C ASN A 155 5.48 23.72 4.93
N PRO A 156 5.39 25.05 4.71
CA PRO A 156 4.75 25.98 5.63
C PRO A 156 3.25 25.72 5.87
N LEU A 157 2.63 24.89 5.06
CA LEU A 157 1.22 24.51 5.20
C LEU A 157 1.03 23.23 6.01
N GLY A 158 2.09 22.42 6.17
CA GLY A 158 2.07 21.18 6.94
C GLY A 158 1.15 20.10 6.37
N ASP A 159 0.80 20.18 5.09
CA ASP A 159 -0.11 19.27 4.39
C ASP A 159 0.63 18.56 3.25
N HIS A 160 0.14 17.40 2.81
CA HIS A 160 0.76 16.55 1.79
C HIS A 160 2.27 16.37 2.00
N ASN A 161 2.66 15.88 3.16
CA ASN A 161 4.08 15.74 3.51
C ASN A 161 4.77 14.58 2.76
N GLY A 162 4.02 13.70 2.10
CA GLY A 162 4.55 12.41 1.66
C GLY A 162 4.80 11.50 2.86
N GLY A 163 6.04 11.13 3.11
CA GLY A 163 6.43 10.45 4.34
C GLY A 163 7.18 9.14 4.12
N TRP A 164 7.05 8.52 2.97
CA TRP A 164 7.81 7.33 2.62
C TRP A 164 9.28 7.65 2.33
N LEU A 165 10.15 6.78 2.82
CA LEU A 165 11.56 6.72 2.45
C LEU A 165 12.03 5.26 2.45
N ALA A 166 12.94 4.93 1.56
CA ALA A 166 13.58 3.62 1.47
C ALA A 166 14.93 3.71 0.75
N PHE A 167 15.80 2.75 1.01
CA PHE A 167 17.02 2.60 0.23
C PHE A 167 16.73 1.77 -1.02
N GLY A 168 17.24 2.24 -2.16
CA GLY A 168 17.18 1.47 -3.41
C GLY A 168 17.98 0.16 -3.27
N PRO A 169 17.41 -0.99 -3.65
CA PRO A 169 18.09 -2.28 -3.47
C PRO A 169 19.37 -2.41 -4.30
N ASP A 170 19.41 -1.75 -5.47
CA ASP A 170 20.52 -1.88 -6.42
C ASP A 170 21.63 -0.85 -6.21
N ASP A 171 21.30 0.35 -5.70
CA ASP A 171 22.22 1.47 -5.62
C ASP A 171 22.56 1.91 -4.18
N ASN A 172 21.81 1.42 -3.17
CA ASN A 172 21.95 1.81 -1.78
C ASN A 172 21.75 3.32 -1.50
N LEU A 173 21.13 4.06 -2.43
CA LEU A 173 20.81 5.46 -2.26
C LEU A 173 19.48 5.63 -1.54
N LEU A 174 19.29 6.74 -0.83
CA LEU A 174 18.07 7.03 -0.11
C LEU A 174 17.06 7.71 -1.03
N TYR A 175 15.91 7.06 -1.25
CA TYR A 175 14.76 7.59 -1.96
C TYR A 175 13.76 8.16 -0.96
N ILE A 176 13.21 9.34 -1.24
CA ILE A 176 12.32 10.08 -0.35
C ILE A 176 11.12 10.59 -1.15
N ALA A 177 9.91 10.22 -0.74
CA ALA A 177 8.69 10.77 -1.32
C ALA A 177 8.29 12.08 -0.61
N THR A 178 8.01 13.11 -1.40
CA THR A 178 7.51 14.40 -0.93
C THR A 178 6.20 14.73 -1.62
N GLY A 179 5.19 15.19 -0.86
CA GLY A 179 3.95 15.69 -1.45
C GLY A 179 4.11 17.11 -1.98
N ASP A 180 3.08 17.58 -2.68
CA ASP A 180 3.07 18.89 -3.36
C ASP A 180 2.90 20.10 -2.41
N GLY A 181 2.83 19.87 -1.09
CA GLY A 181 2.65 20.89 -0.06
C GLY A 181 1.19 21.22 0.25
N GLY A 182 0.24 20.51 -0.36
CA GLY A 182 -1.15 20.50 0.03
C GLY A 182 -2.05 21.57 -0.61
N ASN A 183 -3.24 21.68 -0.03
CA ASN A 183 -4.36 22.44 -0.60
C ASN A 183 -4.64 23.79 0.05
N ALA A 184 -3.83 24.22 1.01
CA ALA A 184 -3.99 25.53 1.61
C ALA A 184 -3.43 26.65 0.71
N GLY A 185 -4.03 27.83 0.75
CA GLY A 185 -3.64 28.97 -0.07
C GLY A 185 -4.51 29.21 -1.30
N PRO A 186 -4.12 30.19 -2.14
CA PRO A 186 -4.84 30.50 -3.38
C PRO A 186 -4.91 29.30 -4.30
N GLN A 187 -6.06 29.10 -4.97
CA GLN A 187 -6.32 27.97 -5.85
C GLN A 187 -5.26 27.80 -6.94
N GLU A 188 -4.81 28.91 -7.52
CA GLU A 188 -3.82 28.93 -8.59
C GLU A 188 -2.43 28.42 -8.20
N LEU A 189 -2.11 28.41 -6.91
CA LEU A 189 -0.80 27.97 -6.38
C LEU A 189 -0.78 26.51 -5.95
N LYS A 190 -1.95 25.89 -5.76
CA LYS A 190 -2.04 24.50 -5.28
C LYS A 190 -1.44 23.54 -6.30
N GLY A 191 -0.57 22.63 -5.84
CA GLY A 191 0.04 21.60 -6.66
C GLY A 191 1.07 22.07 -7.68
N LEU A 192 1.39 23.37 -7.77
CA LEU A 192 2.39 23.88 -8.72
C LEU A 192 3.77 23.29 -8.50
N ALA A 193 4.14 23.07 -7.24
CA ALA A 193 5.43 22.52 -6.87
C ALA A 193 5.74 21.20 -7.61
N ALA A 194 4.71 20.38 -7.87
CA ALA A 194 4.90 19.08 -8.49
C ALA A 194 5.54 19.13 -9.89
N GLN A 195 5.28 20.18 -10.66
CA GLN A 195 5.87 20.40 -11.99
C GLN A 195 7.06 21.38 -11.99
N ASP A 196 7.32 22.07 -10.88
CA ASP A 196 8.48 22.96 -10.77
C ASP A 196 9.74 22.13 -10.48
N VAL A 197 10.65 22.06 -11.43
CA VAL A 197 11.92 21.36 -11.30
C VAL A 197 12.90 22.00 -10.29
N ASN A 198 12.61 23.21 -9.80
CA ASN A 198 13.40 23.88 -8.75
C ASN A 198 12.80 23.71 -7.35
N ASP A 199 11.63 23.07 -7.23
CA ASP A 199 10.98 22.77 -5.96
C ASP A 199 11.04 21.25 -5.71
N VAL A 200 11.48 20.84 -4.54
CA VAL A 200 11.63 19.43 -4.16
C VAL A 200 10.31 18.81 -3.64
N LYS A 201 9.19 19.53 -3.72
CA LYS A 201 7.86 19.03 -3.35
C LYS A 201 7.12 18.41 -4.55
N GLY A 202 6.32 17.35 -4.28
CA GLY A 202 5.64 16.59 -5.32
C GLY A 202 6.60 15.71 -6.14
N LYS A 203 7.54 15.06 -5.46
CA LYS A 203 8.70 14.38 -6.05
C LYS A 203 8.99 13.02 -5.38
N ILE A 204 9.77 12.22 -6.09
CA ILE A 204 10.70 11.26 -5.48
C ILE A 204 12.09 11.88 -5.57
N LEU A 205 12.72 12.09 -4.43
CA LEU A 205 14.11 12.55 -4.33
C LEU A 205 15.02 11.34 -4.18
N ARG A 206 16.28 11.45 -4.64
CA ARG A 206 17.32 10.42 -4.47
C ARG A 206 18.64 11.10 -4.05
N ILE A 207 19.16 10.69 -2.91
CA ILE A 207 20.37 11.28 -2.30
C ILE A 207 21.32 10.20 -1.78
N ASP A 208 22.61 10.53 -1.69
CA ASP A 208 23.65 9.70 -1.09
C ASP A 208 23.92 10.18 0.35
N ILE A 209 23.59 9.36 1.34
CA ILE A 209 23.75 9.73 2.76
C ILE A 209 25.16 9.45 3.30
N ASP A 210 26.01 8.78 2.56
CA ASP A 210 27.39 8.47 2.91
C ASP A 210 28.38 9.54 2.44
N GLU A 211 27.95 10.44 1.54
CA GLU A 211 28.69 11.60 1.04
C GLU A 211 28.06 12.91 1.55
N ASP A 212 28.78 14.02 1.41
CA ASP A 212 28.30 15.36 1.77
C ASP A 212 28.86 16.41 0.81
N ASP A 213 28.04 16.84 -0.13
CA ASP A 213 28.37 17.90 -1.11
C ASP A 213 28.11 19.30 -0.57
N PHE A 214 27.52 19.42 0.64
CA PHE A 214 27.08 20.70 1.24
C PHE A 214 27.68 20.95 2.63
N PRO A 215 28.99 20.77 2.86
CA PRO A 215 29.57 20.77 4.20
C PRO A 215 29.43 22.10 4.97
N GLU A 216 29.05 23.20 4.28
CA GLU A 216 28.78 24.50 4.89
C GLU A 216 27.29 24.72 5.23
N ASP A 217 26.40 23.78 4.84
CA ASP A 217 24.95 23.85 5.05
C ASP A 217 24.50 22.72 5.99
N SER A 218 24.37 23.01 7.27
CA SER A 218 23.99 22.03 8.29
C SER A 218 22.58 21.43 8.14
N THR A 219 21.78 21.92 7.19
CA THR A 219 20.44 21.39 6.87
C THR A 219 20.45 20.43 5.67
N ARG A 220 21.62 20.25 5.04
CA ARG A 220 21.86 19.40 3.87
C ARG A 220 23.15 18.62 4.11
N ASN A 221 23.02 17.40 4.61
CA ASN A 221 24.16 16.55 4.94
C ASN A 221 24.10 15.26 4.12
N TYR A 222 24.25 15.37 2.79
CA TYR A 222 24.20 14.28 1.82
C TYR A 222 24.96 14.67 0.52
N GLY A 223 25.32 13.68 -0.28
CA GLY A 223 25.81 13.86 -1.64
C GLY A 223 24.69 13.78 -2.69
N ILE A 224 24.98 14.31 -3.88
CA ILE A 224 24.13 14.22 -5.05
C ILE A 224 24.64 13.11 -5.97
N PRO A 225 23.86 12.04 -6.23
CA PRO A 225 24.25 11.04 -7.20
C PRO A 225 24.49 11.65 -8.59
N GLU A 226 25.64 11.38 -9.20
CA GLU A 226 26.03 11.98 -10.49
C GLU A 226 25.05 11.66 -11.62
N ASP A 227 24.31 10.57 -11.53
CA ASP A 227 23.32 10.09 -12.47
C ASP A 227 21.87 10.55 -12.16
N ASN A 228 21.67 11.44 -11.17
CA ASN A 228 20.39 12.10 -11.00
C ASN A 228 20.07 12.98 -12.22
N PRO A 229 18.80 13.04 -12.66
CA PRO A 229 18.39 13.77 -13.87
C PRO A 229 18.82 15.23 -13.90
N PHE A 230 18.91 15.87 -12.75
CA PHE A 230 19.24 17.28 -12.59
C PHE A 230 20.60 17.53 -11.87
N ALA A 231 21.42 16.50 -11.70
CA ALA A 231 22.68 16.58 -10.94
C ALA A 231 23.61 17.72 -11.39
N SER A 232 23.66 18.00 -12.70
CA SER A 232 24.56 19.01 -13.26
C SER A 232 23.88 20.33 -13.57
N SER A 233 22.58 20.37 -13.87
CA SER A 233 21.83 21.59 -14.21
C SER A 233 20.36 21.30 -14.52
N GLY A 234 19.54 22.34 -14.55
CA GLY A 234 18.16 22.29 -15.04
C GLY A 234 17.10 22.13 -13.97
N GLY A 235 17.49 21.91 -12.71
CA GLY A 235 16.54 21.77 -11.60
C GLY A 235 17.26 21.50 -10.27
N ALA A 236 16.51 21.20 -9.24
CA ALA A 236 17.03 20.75 -7.95
C ALA A 236 17.68 19.36 -8.13
N PRO A 237 18.95 19.21 -7.76
CA PRO A 237 19.73 18.03 -8.10
C PRO A 237 19.28 16.75 -7.36
N GLU A 238 18.51 16.89 -6.30
CA GLU A 238 17.94 15.79 -5.53
C GLU A 238 16.81 15.05 -6.29
N ILE A 239 16.16 15.71 -7.26
CA ILE A 239 14.97 15.19 -7.94
C ILE A 239 15.33 13.96 -8.78
N PHE A 240 14.64 12.83 -8.51
CA PHE A 240 14.72 11.62 -9.31
C PHE A 240 13.48 11.44 -10.20
N ALA A 241 12.27 11.68 -9.65
CA ALA A 241 11.02 11.71 -10.41
C ALA A 241 10.12 12.84 -9.92
N LEU A 242 9.18 13.29 -10.77
CA LEU A 242 8.34 14.47 -10.49
C LEU A 242 6.89 14.27 -10.93
N GLY A 243 6.05 15.24 -10.61
CA GLY A 243 4.65 15.24 -11.03
C GLY A 243 3.75 14.37 -10.15
N LEU A 244 4.04 14.32 -8.85
CA LEU A 244 3.25 13.60 -7.85
C LEU A 244 2.48 14.58 -6.96
N ARG A 245 1.33 14.16 -6.44
CA ARG A 245 0.49 14.97 -5.54
C ARG A 245 0.82 14.70 -4.07
N HIS A 246 0.55 13.51 -3.63
CA HIS A 246 0.79 13.06 -2.27
C HIS A 246 1.19 11.58 -2.25
N PRO A 247 2.41 11.27 -2.72
CA PRO A 247 2.92 9.90 -2.72
C PRO A 247 3.10 9.44 -1.28
N PHE A 248 2.04 8.79 -0.75
CA PHE A 248 1.96 8.48 0.68
C PHE A 248 2.86 7.31 1.05
N ARG A 249 2.83 6.23 0.24
CA ARG A 249 3.71 5.07 0.39
C ARG A 249 4.24 4.64 -0.96
N GLY A 250 5.45 4.12 -0.92
CA GLY A 250 6.06 3.38 -2.00
C GLY A 250 6.70 2.10 -1.46
N SER A 251 7.10 1.22 -2.35
CA SER A 251 7.90 0.05 -2.01
C SER A 251 8.71 -0.40 -3.21
N PHE A 252 9.95 -0.77 -2.95
CA PHE A 252 10.72 -1.53 -3.92
C PHE A 252 10.29 -3.00 -3.86
N ASP A 253 10.08 -3.60 -5.02
CA ASP A 253 10.01 -5.05 -5.11
C ASP A 253 11.42 -5.61 -4.84
N ARG A 254 11.58 -6.41 -3.79
CA ARG A 254 12.89 -6.92 -3.36
C ARG A 254 13.54 -7.91 -4.33
N ASP A 255 12.78 -8.43 -5.31
CA ASP A 255 13.28 -9.38 -6.30
C ASP A 255 13.66 -8.69 -7.61
N THR A 256 12.90 -7.68 -8.03
CA THR A 256 13.10 -6.98 -9.31
C THR A 256 13.70 -5.60 -9.18
N SER A 257 13.71 -5.02 -7.97
CA SER A 257 14.09 -3.62 -7.68
C SER A 257 13.18 -2.57 -8.31
N ASP A 258 12.03 -2.95 -8.84
CA ASP A 258 11.02 -2.04 -9.36
C ASP A 258 10.35 -1.26 -8.22
N LEU A 259 10.07 0.02 -8.44
CA LEU A 259 9.43 0.87 -7.44
C LEU A 259 7.95 1.09 -7.76
N TYR A 260 7.09 0.71 -6.84
CA TYR A 260 5.66 1.02 -6.83
C TYR A 260 5.40 2.25 -5.97
N ILE A 261 4.61 3.21 -6.47
CA ILE A 261 4.31 4.47 -5.79
C ILE A 261 2.80 4.67 -5.75
N ALA A 262 2.22 4.73 -4.54
CA ALA A 262 0.82 5.07 -4.36
C ALA A 262 0.68 6.57 -4.15
N ASP A 263 0.01 7.24 -5.08
CA ASP A 263 -0.20 8.68 -5.07
C ASP A 263 -1.67 9.02 -4.83
N VAL A 264 -1.95 9.68 -3.71
CA VAL A 264 -3.32 10.06 -3.31
C VAL A 264 -3.85 11.14 -4.22
N GLY A 265 -4.95 10.84 -4.89
CA GLY A 265 -5.62 11.73 -5.82
C GLY A 265 -6.32 12.93 -5.18
N SER A 266 -6.84 13.82 -6.03
CA SER A 266 -7.54 15.04 -5.56
C SER A 266 -9.06 14.90 -5.58
N ARG A 267 -9.62 14.44 -6.67
CA ARG A 267 -11.08 14.38 -6.87
C ARG A 267 -11.57 13.24 -7.72
N PHE A 268 -10.74 12.78 -8.64
CA PHE A 268 -11.20 11.89 -9.70
C PHE A 268 -10.61 10.50 -9.54
N TRP A 269 -9.30 10.39 -9.31
CA TRP A 269 -8.58 9.13 -9.35
C TRP A 269 -7.56 8.98 -8.24
N GLU A 270 -7.49 7.79 -7.66
CA GLU A 270 -6.37 7.27 -6.89
C GLU A 270 -5.43 6.52 -7.83
N GLU A 271 -4.12 6.61 -7.62
CA GLU A 271 -3.13 6.13 -8.57
C GLU A 271 -2.10 5.18 -7.93
N ILE A 272 -1.77 4.10 -8.64
CA ILE A 272 -0.54 3.35 -8.43
C ILE A 272 0.36 3.62 -9.62
N ASN A 273 1.45 4.29 -9.37
CA ASN A 273 2.50 4.60 -10.32
C ASN A 273 3.63 3.59 -10.22
N PHE A 274 4.43 3.46 -11.28
CA PHE A 274 5.47 2.46 -11.39
C PHE A 274 6.74 3.06 -11.98
N LEU A 275 7.88 2.69 -11.41
CA LEU A 275 9.20 3.08 -11.88
C LEU A 275 10.04 1.83 -12.05
N PRO A 276 10.36 1.43 -13.29
CA PRO A 276 11.17 0.24 -13.55
C PRO A 276 12.58 0.36 -12.97
N ALA A 277 13.12 -0.73 -12.48
CA ALA A 277 14.50 -0.83 -12.05
C ALA A 277 15.47 -0.42 -13.17
N GLY A 278 16.61 0.16 -12.79
CA GLY A 278 17.64 0.60 -13.73
C GLY A 278 17.27 1.81 -14.60
N THR A 279 16.16 2.49 -14.30
CA THR A 279 15.80 3.73 -14.99
C THR A 279 16.72 4.88 -14.57
N SER A 280 16.99 5.81 -15.51
CA SER A 280 17.86 6.97 -15.26
C SER A 280 17.17 8.12 -14.53
N GLY A 281 15.92 7.94 -14.06
CA GLY A 281 15.14 9.01 -13.47
C GLY A 281 14.54 9.99 -14.50
N GLY A 282 13.95 11.08 -14.01
CA GLY A 282 13.31 12.11 -14.83
C GLY A 282 11.86 11.83 -15.21
N GLN A 283 11.28 10.75 -14.73
CA GLN A 283 9.87 10.40 -14.97
C GLN A 283 8.95 11.48 -14.40
N ASN A 284 7.93 11.86 -15.21
CA ASN A 284 6.93 12.83 -14.83
C ASN A 284 5.55 12.15 -14.82
N TYR A 285 4.92 12.06 -13.64
CA TYR A 285 3.62 11.41 -13.45
C TYR A 285 2.42 12.34 -13.68
N GLY A 286 2.67 13.59 -14.05
CA GLY A 286 1.68 14.47 -14.64
C GLY A 286 0.88 15.36 -13.69
N TRP A 287 0.86 15.12 -12.39
CA TRP A 287 0.19 16.01 -11.44
C TRP A 287 0.80 17.42 -11.51
N ARG A 288 0.07 18.52 -11.54
CA ARG A 288 -1.40 18.70 -11.39
C ARG A 288 -2.16 18.81 -12.72
N PRO A 289 -1.49 19.05 -13.89
CA PRO A 289 -2.19 19.12 -15.18
C PRO A 289 -2.99 17.87 -15.51
N LEU A 290 -2.54 16.72 -15.02
CA LEU A 290 -3.23 15.44 -15.15
C LEU A 290 -3.69 14.93 -13.80
N GLU A 291 -4.78 14.16 -13.77
CA GLU A 291 -5.22 13.29 -12.69
C GLU A 291 -5.72 11.98 -13.31
N GLY A 292 -5.04 10.86 -13.04
CA GLY A 292 -5.21 9.64 -13.82
C GLY A 292 -4.84 9.83 -15.28
N LEU A 293 -5.69 9.33 -16.16
CA LEU A 293 -5.48 9.38 -17.62
C LEU A 293 -6.11 10.60 -18.29
N MET A 294 -6.53 11.60 -17.57
CA MET A 294 -7.30 12.73 -18.09
C MET A 294 -6.67 14.07 -17.72
N ASP A 295 -6.91 15.07 -18.59
CA ASP A 295 -6.64 16.46 -18.24
C ASP A 295 -7.46 16.82 -16.99
N ASN A 296 -6.80 17.38 -15.98
CA ASN A 296 -7.46 17.77 -14.76
C ASN A 296 -8.29 19.05 -15.00
N PRO A 297 -9.63 19.01 -14.92
CA PRO A 297 -10.47 20.14 -15.26
C PRO A 297 -10.41 21.31 -14.27
N ASP A 298 -9.78 21.11 -13.10
CA ASP A 298 -9.62 22.16 -12.09
C ASP A 298 -8.44 23.11 -12.42
N TRP A 299 -7.61 22.74 -13.40
CA TRP A 299 -6.40 23.46 -13.79
C TRP A 299 -6.33 23.66 -15.30
N SER A 300 -5.66 24.73 -15.72
CA SER A 300 -5.47 25.07 -17.15
C SER A 300 -4.01 24.90 -17.60
N ASP A 301 -3.17 24.34 -16.75
CA ASP A 301 -1.78 24.08 -17.09
C ASP A 301 -1.71 23.01 -18.20
N PRO A 302 -0.81 23.15 -19.19
CA PRO A 302 -0.67 22.15 -20.23
C PRO A 302 -0.12 20.85 -19.64
N ALA A 303 -0.69 19.71 -20.06
CA ALA A 303 -0.15 18.41 -19.70
C ALA A 303 1.31 18.26 -20.19
N PRO A 304 2.20 17.71 -19.36
CA PRO A 304 3.56 17.39 -19.81
C PRO A 304 3.51 16.42 -21.00
N PRO A 305 4.29 16.66 -22.07
CA PRO A 305 4.23 15.82 -23.27
C PRO A 305 4.74 14.40 -23.09
N ASP A 306 5.51 14.19 -22.06
CA ASP A 306 6.20 12.95 -21.66
C ASP A 306 5.66 12.37 -20.34
N ALA A 307 4.46 12.81 -19.91
CA ALA A 307 3.83 12.26 -18.73
C ALA A 307 3.61 10.74 -18.84
N ILE A 308 3.91 10.04 -17.75
CA ILE A 308 3.75 8.59 -17.64
C ILE A 308 2.41 8.29 -16.97
N ASP A 309 1.65 7.42 -17.61
CA ASP A 309 0.36 6.98 -17.09
C ASP A 309 0.55 6.05 -15.86
N PRO A 310 -0.33 6.12 -14.84
CA PRO A 310 -0.33 5.16 -13.76
C PRO A 310 -0.64 3.74 -14.27
N ILE A 311 -0.04 2.73 -13.65
CA ILE A 311 -0.29 1.32 -14.01
C ILE A 311 -1.66 0.84 -13.54
N TYR A 312 -2.18 1.42 -12.46
CA TYR A 312 -3.52 1.14 -11.96
C TYR A 312 -4.14 2.41 -11.38
N LEU A 313 -5.44 2.56 -11.59
CA LEU A 313 -6.21 3.67 -11.04
C LEU A 313 -7.63 3.21 -10.68
N TYR A 314 -8.22 3.86 -9.68
CA TYR A 314 -9.62 3.68 -9.30
C TYR A 314 -10.25 5.01 -8.88
N PRO A 315 -11.59 5.14 -8.95
CA PRO A 315 -12.26 6.41 -8.67
C PRO A 315 -12.03 6.87 -7.22
N HIS A 316 -11.67 8.14 -7.04
CA HIS A 316 -11.54 8.78 -5.72
C HIS A 316 -12.89 8.82 -4.95
N GLY A 317 -14.02 8.89 -5.65
CA GLY A 317 -15.37 8.78 -5.06
C GLY A 317 -15.69 9.82 -3.99
N GLY A 318 -14.84 10.84 -3.84
CA GLY A 318 -14.99 11.93 -2.87
C GLY A 318 -14.32 11.71 -1.51
N THR A 319 -13.85 10.50 -1.21
CA THR A 319 -13.25 10.19 0.11
C THR A 319 -12.12 9.17 0.06
N ALA A 320 -11.75 8.62 -1.09
CA ALA A 320 -10.66 7.65 -1.19
C ALA A 320 -9.31 8.25 -0.78
N ALA A 321 -8.40 7.40 -0.32
CA ALA A 321 -7.01 7.72 -0.03
C ALA A 321 -6.17 6.44 -0.12
N VAL A 322 -5.54 6.23 -1.27
CA VAL A 322 -4.66 5.08 -1.50
C VAL A 322 -3.47 5.08 -0.54
N ILE A 323 -3.14 3.92 0.01
CA ILE A 323 -2.01 3.78 0.95
C ILE A 323 -0.86 2.94 0.40
N GLY A 324 -0.90 2.51 -0.83
CA GLY A 324 0.18 1.64 -1.34
C GLY A 324 0.39 0.36 -0.53
N GLY A 325 1.44 -0.36 -0.82
CA GLY A 325 1.77 -1.60 -0.14
C GLY A 325 3.04 -2.23 -0.70
N TYR A 326 3.08 -3.57 -0.82
CA TYR A 326 4.29 -4.32 -1.20
C TYR A 326 3.97 -5.44 -2.19
N VAL A 327 4.95 -5.79 -3.01
CA VAL A 327 4.93 -7.05 -3.77
C VAL A 327 5.30 -8.18 -2.83
N TYR A 328 4.43 -9.18 -2.70
CA TYR A 328 4.71 -10.33 -1.84
C TYR A 328 5.89 -11.15 -2.38
N ARG A 329 6.89 -11.37 -1.53
CA ARG A 329 8.10 -12.13 -1.83
C ARG A 329 8.46 -13.13 -0.71
N GLY A 330 7.55 -13.34 0.24
CA GLY A 330 7.71 -14.35 1.28
C GLY A 330 7.56 -15.78 0.75
N ASP A 331 8.05 -16.74 1.52
CA ASP A 331 8.02 -18.16 1.14
C ASP A 331 6.80 -18.91 1.70
N GLU A 332 6.10 -18.34 2.69
CA GLU A 332 4.99 -19.03 3.36
C GLU A 332 3.74 -19.16 2.50
N ILE A 333 3.56 -18.25 1.51
CA ILE A 333 2.40 -18.24 0.61
C ILE A 333 2.89 -18.25 -0.86
N PRO A 334 3.43 -19.38 -1.37
CA PRO A 334 4.13 -19.42 -2.66
C PRO A 334 3.30 -18.95 -3.87
N TRP A 335 1.97 -19.12 -3.84
CA TRP A 335 1.10 -18.67 -4.94
C TRP A 335 0.90 -17.16 -5.01
N LEU A 336 1.30 -16.42 -3.98
CA LEU A 336 1.29 -14.95 -3.97
C LEU A 336 2.58 -14.32 -4.48
N GLN A 337 3.63 -15.08 -4.71
CA GLN A 337 4.90 -14.56 -5.23
C GLN A 337 4.66 -13.63 -6.44
N GLY A 338 5.13 -12.37 -6.37
CA GLY A 338 4.93 -11.37 -7.41
C GLY A 338 3.56 -10.66 -7.39
N THR A 339 2.75 -10.85 -6.35
CA THR A 339 1.47 -10.15 -6.18
C THR A 339 1.67 -8.87 -5.37
N TYR A 340 1.31 -7.71 -5.94
CA TYR A 340 1.31 -6.43 -5.24
C TYR A 340 0.05 -6.26 -4.42
N PHE A 341 0.21 -6.03 -3.11
CA PHE A 341 -0.88 -5.73 -2.17
C PHE A 341 -0.92 -4.23 -1.92
N PHE A 342 -2.12 -3.67 -1.83
CA PHE A 342 -2.33 -2.27 -1.47
C PHE A 342 -3.72 -2.08 -0.84
N GLY A 343 -3.97 -0.91 -0.29
CA GLY A 343 -5.25 -0.61 0.33
C GLY A 343 -5.67 0.84 0.17
N ASP A 344 -6.86 1.13 0.70
CA ASP A 344 -7.40 2.49 0.82
C ASP A 344 -7.82 2.75 2.26
N PHE A 345 -7.28 3.83 2.84
CA PHE A 345 -7.53 4.18 4.24
C PHE A 345 -8.97 4.58 4.50
N GLN A 346 -9.56 5.36 3.62
CA GLN A 346 -10.90 5.93 3.79
C GLN A 346 -11.99 4.94 3.35
N MET A 347 -11.81 4.29 2.21
CA MET A 347 -12.74 3.28 1.71
C MET A 347 -12.63 1.96 2.49
N LYS A 348 -11.53 1.77 3.24
CA LYS A 348 -11.24 0.55 3.99
C LYS A 348 -11.27 -0.70 3.11
N THR A 349 -10.67 -0.60 1.94
CA THR A 349 -10.53 -1.71 1.00
C THR A 349 -9.10 -2.23 1.00
N LEU A 350 -8.96 -3.52 0.77
CA LEU A 350 -7.69 -4.21 0.58
C LEU A 350 -7.74 -4.88 -0.78
N MET A 351 -6.72 -4.70 -1.58
CA MET A 351 -6.69 -5.11 -2.97
C MET A 351 -5.34 -5.71 -3.32
N SER A 352 -5.29 -6.51 -4.36
CA SER A 352 -4.03 -7.00 -4.92
C SER A 352 -4.14 -7.22 -6.41
N PHE A 353 -3.00 -7.17 -7.10
CA PHE A 353 -2.86 -7.50 -8.51
C PHE A 353 -1.44 -7.99 -8.82
N ARG A 354 -1.24 -8.50 -10.05
CA ARG A 354 0.08 -8.76 -10.62
C ARG A 354 0.38 -7.75 -11.71
N TYR A 355 1.64 -7.36 -11.82
CA TYR A 355 2.13 -6.49 -12.89
C TYR A 355 3.52 -6.96 -13.33
N ASP A 356 3.69 -7.13 -14.64
CA ASP A 356 4.93 -7.65 -15.26
C ASP A 356 5.58 -6.65 -16.22
N GLY A 357 5.24 -5.36 -16.08
CA GLY A 357 5.70 -4.29 -16.98
C GLY A 357 4.77 -4.05 -18.18
N GLY A 358 3.68 -4.80 -18.31
CA GLY A 358 2.68 -4.67 -19.37
C GLY A 358 1.32 -4.22 -18.86
N GLU A 359 0.42 -5.15 -18.63
CA GLU A 359 -0.92 -4.90 -18.11
C GLU A 359 -1.07 -5.49 -16.70
N VAL A 360 -1.91 -4.84 -15.88
CA VAL A 360 -2.33 -5.39 -14.59
C VAL A 360 -3.18 -6.63 -14.82
N SER A 361 -2.83 -7.71 -14.13
CA SER A 361 -3.54 -8.99 -14.15
C SER A 361 -3.90 -9.45 -12.73
N ASP A 362 -4.72 -10.48 -12.62
CA ASP A 362 -5.07 -11.16 -11.36
C ASP A 362 -5.52 -10.17 -10.25
N PHE A 363 -6.33 -9.17 -10.63
CA PHE A 363 -6.88 -8.24 -9.66
C PHE A 363 -7.87 -8.96 -8.73
N VAL A 364 -7.67 -8.80 -7.42
CA VAL A 364 -8.53 -9.38 -6.38
C VAL A 364 -8.86 -8.32 -5.32
N ASP A 365 -10.15 -8.19 -4.99
CA ASP A 365 -10.59 -7.55 -3.75
C ASP A 365 -10.36 -8.52 -2.58
N ARG A 366 -9.41 -8.19 -1.72
CA ARG A 366 -9.00 -8.98 -0.55
C ARG A 366 -9.82 -8.71 0.69
N GLY A 367 -10.71 -7.71 0.63
CA GLY A 367 -11.58 -7.36 1.75
C GLY A 367 -12.39 -8.54 2.28
N PRO A 368 -13.09 -9.33 1.44
CA PRO A 368 -13.87 -10.48 1.89
C PRO A 368 -13.06 -11.55 2.63
N GLU A 369 -11.81 -11.81 2.19
CA GLU A 369 -10.95 -12.81 2.80
C GLU A 369 -10.37 -12.35 4.13
N LEU A 370 -10.02 -11.06 4.22
CA LEU A 370 -9.35 -10.48 5.39
C LEU A 370 -10.32 -9.84 6.39
N ALA A 371 -11.59 -9.67 6.00
CA ALA A 371 -12.60 -8.95 6.79
C ALA A 371 -13.08 -9.71 8.03
N SER A 372 -12.94 -11.03 8.11
CA SER A 372 -13.43 -11.81 9.26
C SER A 372 -12.80 -11.39 10.60
N LEU A 373 -11.55 -10.90 10.55
CA LEU A 373 -10.87 -10.31 11.70
C LEU A 373 -10.98 -8.78 11.74
N LEU A 374 -11.18 -8.17 10.57
CA LEU A 374 -11.25 -6.73 10.42
C LEU A 374 -12.61 -6.15 10.76
N GLY A 375 -13.57 -6.92 11.22
CA GLY A 375 -15.00 -6.65 11.48
C GLY A 375 -15.44 -5.23 11.84
N SER A 376 -14.49 -4.36 12.15
CA SER A 376 -14.56 -2.89 12.23
C SER A 376 -13.15 -2.31 12.39
N TYR A 377 -12.20 -2.62 11.47
CA TYR A 377 -10.89 -1.99 11.53
C TYR A 377 -10.99 -0.47 11.40
N GLY A 378 -10.11 0.21 12.13
CA GLY A 378 -10.10 1.66 12.20
C GLY A 378 -9.61 2.31 10.92
N GLY A 379 -8.73 1.64 10.19
CA GLY A 379 -8.12 2.05 8.93
C GLY A 379 -6.68 1.55 8.82
N ILE A 380 -6.39 0.75 7.80
CA ILE A 380 -5.03 0.32 7.49
C ILE A 380 -4.27 1.52 6.93
N ALA A 381 -3.21 1.95 7.63
CA ALA A 381 -2.39 3.09 7.22
C ALA A 381 -1.15 2.68 6.43
N SER A 382 -0.75 1.43 6.51
CA SER A 382 0.42 0.90 5.80
C SER A 382 0.39 -0.61 5.76
N PHE A 383 1.11 -1.15 4.80
CA PHE A 383 1.64 -2.51 4.85
C PHE A 383 3.09 -2.47 5.33
N ALA A 384 3.64 -3.62 5.65
CA ALA A 384 5.04 -3.81 6.00
C ALA A 384 5.51 -5.18 5.54
N GLU A 385 6.83 -5.32 5.39
CA GLU A 385 7.50 -6.60 5.19
C GLU A 385 8.46 -6.86 6.36
N ASP A 386 8.55 -8.12 6.79
CA ASP A 386 9.69 -8.57 7.58
C ASP A 386 10.90 -8.92 6.69
N ALA A 387 12.00 -9.34 7.33
CA ALA A 387 13.22 -9.70 6.58
C ALA A 387 13.03 -10.93 5.68
N ALA A 388 12.03 -11.78 5.94
CA ALA A 388 11.68 -12.93 5.13
C ALA A 388 10.76 -12.58 3.94
N GLY A 389 10.21 -11.36 3.88
CA GLY A 389 9.27 -10.93 2.85
C GLY A 389 7.81 -11.27 3.14
N GLU A 390 7.52 -11.66 4.37
CA GLU A 390 6.15 -11.90 4.81
C GLU A 390 5.46 -10.56 5.07
N LEU A 391 4.16 -10.47 4.75
CA LEU A 391 3.43 -9.20 4.79
C LEU A 391 2.65 -9.01 6.08
N TYR A 392 2.64 -7.76 6.51
CA TYR A 392 1.87 -7.27 7.65
C TYR A 392 1.01 -6.08 7.24
N MET A 393 -0.10 -5.88 7.95
CA MET A 393 -0.99 -4.72 7.85
C MET A 393 -0.98 -3.95 9.17
N ILE A 394 -0.93 -2.64 9.10
CA ILE A 394 -0.85 -1.74 10.24
C ILE A 394 -2.16 -0.97 10.38
N ASP A 395 -2.96 -1.27 11.42
CA ASP A 395 -4.18 -0.51 11.73
C ASP A 395 -3.84 0.70 12.60
N TYR A 396 -3.91 1.86 11.95
CA TYR A 396 -3.57 3.14 12.55
C TYR A 396 -4.46 3.53 13.75
N ILE A 397 -5.75 3.26 13.65
CA ILE A 397 -6.72 3.73 14.64
C ILE A 397 -6.78 2.82 15.85
N ARG A 398 -6.71 1.49 15.63
CA ARG A 398 -6.76 0.51 16.70
C ARG A 398 -5.42 0.30 17.39
N GLY A 399 -4.33 0.57 16.70
CA GLY A 399 -3.00 0.24 17.19
C GLY A 399 -2.67 -1.24 17.08
N ASP A 400 -3.29 -1.91 16.12
CA ASP A 400 -3.11 -3.34 15.87
C ASP A 400 -2.14 -3.58 14.73
N VAL A 401 -1.43 -4.70 14.78
CA VAL A 401 -0.63 -5.24 13.67
C VAL A 401 -1.13 -6.62 13.33
N TYR A 402 -1.38 -6.85 12.06
CA TYR A 402 -1.84 -8.13 11.53
C TYR A 402 -0.80 -8.70 10.56
N ARG A 403 -0.55 -10.00 10.64
CA ARG A 403 0.21 -10.74 9.63
C ARG A 403 -0.74 -11.34 8.60
N ILE A 404 -0.42 -11.25 7.32
CA ILE A 404 -1.15 -11.94 6.27
C ILE A 404 -0.62 -13.37 6.18
N VAL A 405 -1.50 -14.35 6.32
CA VAL A 405 -1.15 -15.78 6.28
C VAL A 405 -2.13 -16.54 5.38
N ALA A 406 -1.74 -17.73 4.95
CA ALA A 406 -2.66 -18.64 4.29
C ALA A 406 -3.74 -19.11 5.28
N ALA A 407 -4.99 -19.05 4.88
CA ALA A 407 -6.06 -19.56 5.71
C ALA A 407 -6.09 -21.10 5.68
N ALA A 408 -6.49 -21.70 6.79
CA ALA A 408 -6.61 -23.15 6.85
C ALA A 408 -7.86 -23.62 6.08
N PRO A 409 -7.88 -24.83 5.51
CA PRO A 409 -9.03 -25.35 4.75
C PRO A 409 -10.36 -25.29 5.49
N GLN A 410 -10.38 -25.49 6.80
CA GLN A 410 -11.60 -25.41 7.62
C GLN A 410 -12.22 -24.01 7.66
N GLU A 411 -11.44 -22.96 7.48
CA GLU A 411 -11.91 -21.57 7.44
C GLU A 411 -12.68 -21.25 6.16
N TYR A 412 -12.72 -22.19 5.21
CA TYR A 412 -13.58 -22.18 4.02
C TYR A 412 -14.71 -23.19 4.08
N GLY A 413 -14.94 -23.78 5.25
CA GLY A 413 -16.01 -24.76 5.39
C GLY A 413 -15.67 -26.18 4.99
N ASP A 414 -14.41 -26.50 4.64
CA ASP A 414 -13.90 -27.87 4.45
C ASP A 414 -13.58 -28.47 5.83
N TYR A 415 -14.63 -28.81 6.55
CA TYR A 415 -14.57 -29.26 7.93
C TYR A 415 -14.03 -30.68 8.09
N ASN A 416 -14.08 -31.47 7.04
CA ASN A 416 -13.51 -32.82 7.01
C ASN A 416 -12.09 -32.86 6.39
N ARG A 417 -11.60 -31.71 5.87
CA ARG A 417 -10.27 -31.52 5.29
C ARG A 417 -9.96 -32.43 4.12
N ASN A 418 -10.97 -32.72 3.28
CA ASN A 418 -10.78 -33.56 2.10
C ASN A 418 -10.45 -32.75 0.84
N GLY A 419 -10.36 -31.42 0.93
CA GLY A 419 -10.07 -30.49 -0.14
C GLY A 419 -11.29 -30.09 -0.97
N VAL A 420 -12.51 -30.40 -0.53
CA VAL A 420 -13.75 -30.02 -1.23
C VAL A 420 -14.77 -29.58 -0.19
N VAL A 421 -15.39 -28.42 -0.39
CA VAL A 421 -16.48 -27.95 0.47
C VAL A 421 -17.80 -28.51 -0.04
N ASP A 422 -18.29 -29.58 0.58
CA ASP A 422 -19.47 -30.28 0.12
C ASP A 422 -20.47 -30.67 1.25
N ALA A 423 -21.43 -31.51 0.95
CA ALA A 423 -22.44 -31.95 1.93
C ALA A 423 -21.84 -32.81 3.07
N ALA A 424 -20.63 -33.34 2.91
CA ALA A 424 -19.97 -34.08 3.99
C ALA A 424 -19.52 -33.12 5.10
N ASP A 425 -19.07 -31.91 4.75
CA ASP A 425 -18.68 -30.86 5.72
C ASP A 425 -19.89 -30.33 6.49
N TYR A 426 -21.02 -30.13 5.81
CA TYR A 426 -22.27 -29.84 6.52
C TYR A 426 -22.59 -30.90 7.59
N THR A 427 -22.28 -32.16 7.32
CA THR A 427 -22.49 -33.22 8.29
C THR A 427 -21.59 -33.08 9.51
N VAL A 428 -20.32 -32.69 9.31
CA VAL A 428 -19.36 -32.41 10.39
C VAL A 428 -19.87 -31.25 11.25
N TRP A 429 -20.27 -30.15 10.62
CA TRP A 429 -20.82 -28.98 11.31
C TRP A 429 -22.08 -29.36 12.10
N ARG A 430 -23.07 -30.01 11.46
CA ARG A 430 -24.34 -30.38 12.10
C ARG A 430 -24.14 -31.30 13.29
N ASP A 431 -23.26 -32.28 13.19
CA ASP A 431 -23.04 -33.29 14.22
C ASP A 431 -22.22 -32.76 15.41
N SER A 432 -21.53 -31.61 15.21
CA SER A 432 -20.75 -30.90 16.24
C SER A 432 -21.42 -29.59 16.74
N LEU A 433 -22.60 -29.23 16.22
CA LEU A 433 -23.31 -28.00 16.59
C LEU A 433 -23.46 -27.84 18.09
N GLY A 434 -23.07 -26.67 18.62
CA GLY A 434 -23.10 -26.36 20.05
C GLY A 434 -21.93 -26.89 20.86
N GLN A 435 -20.93 -27.53 20.23
CA GLN A 435 -19.66 -27.85 20.89
C GLN A 435 -18.86 -26.58 21.14
N MET A 436 -18.17 -26.55 22.29
CA MET A 436 -17.30 -25.44 22.69
C MET A 436 -15.90 -25.96 22.99
N GLY A 437 -14.85 -25.21 22.63
CA GLY A 437 -13.45 -25.52 22.90
C GLY A 437 -12.53 -25.17 21.73
N ALA A 438 -11.23 -25.10 21.99
CA ALA A 438 -10.24 -24.81 20.96
C ALA A 438 -10.03 -26.02 20.02
N GLY A 439 -9.79 -25.74 18.73
CA GLY A 439 -9.42 -26.74 17.72
C GLY A 439 -10.54 -27.66 17.25
N LEU A 440 -11.79 -27.23 17.35
CA LEU A 440 -12.95 -27.94 16.82
C LEU A 440 -12.89 -27.95 15.28
N ALA A 441 -13.18 -29.11 14.67
CA ALA A 441 -13.05 -29.29 13.23
C ALA A 441 -13.96 -28.38 12.39
N ALA A 442 -15.14 -28.04 12.89
CA ALA A 442 -16.12 -27.20 12.21
C ALA A 442 -16.19 -25.77 12.76
N ASP A 443 -15.21 -25.33 13.54
CA ASP A 443 -15.03 -23.94 13.97
C ASP A 443 -14.34 -23.16 12.86
N GLY A 444 -15.10 -22.75 11.87
CA GLY A 444 -14.60 -22.05 10.68
C GLY A 444 -14.27 -20.58 10.96
N ASN A 445 -14.93 -19.96 11.93
CA ASN A 445 -14.71 -18.56 12.30
C ASN A 445 -13.72 -18.37 13.46
N GLY A 446 -13.22 -19.47 14.05
CA GLY A 446 -12.19 -19.43 15.10
C GLY A 446 -12.69 -18.91 16.47
N ASN A 447 -14.01 -18.84 16.70
CA ASN A 447 -14.57 -18.32 17.94
C ASN A 447 -14.62 -19.33 19.10
N SER A 448 -14.17 -20.57 18.86
CA SER A 448 -14.19 -21.70 19.78
C SER A 448 -15.58 -22.21 20.14
N GLU A 449 -16.59 -21.96 19.34
CA GLU A 449 -17.95 -22.47 19.43
C GLU A 449 -18.42 -22.88 18.03
N ILE A 450 -19.04 -24.06 17.89
CA ILE A 450 -19.68 -24.46 16.62
C ILE A 450 -21.10 -23.89 16.59
N ASP A 451 -21.32 -22.87 15.76
CA ASP A 451 -22.58 -22.14 15.70
C ASP A 451 -23.06 -21.85 14.26
N ALA A 452 -24.03 -20.92 14.13
CA ALA A 452 -24.52 -20.50 12.83
C ALA A 452 -23.53 -19.68 12.00
N GLY A 453 -22.49 -19.10 12.62
CA GLY A 453 -21.40 -18.40 11.93
C GLY A 453 -20.60 -19.37 11.07
N ASP A 454 -20.30 -20.55 11.59
CA ASP A 454 -19.58 -21.60 10.83
C ASP A 454 -20.44 -22.17 9.70
N TYR A 455 -21.74 -22.33 9.92
CA TYR A 455 -22.65 -22.69 8.83
C TYR A 455 -22.63 -21.66 7.69
N ALA A 456 -22.58 -20.37 8.03
CA ALA A 456 -22.52 -19.32 7.01
C ALA A 456 -21.25 -19.42 6.16
N ILE A 457 -20.12 -19.75 6.76
CA ILE A 457 -18.86 -20.01 6.06
C ILE A 457 -18.98 -21.21 5.12
N TRP A 458 -19.45 -22.35 5.62
CA TRP A 458 -19.68 -23.51 4.76
C TRP A 458 -20.62 -23.19 3.60
N ALA A 459 -21.73 -22.48 3.84
CA ALA A 459 -22.70 -22.14 2.82
C ALA A 459 -22.14 -21.16 1.76
N GLN A 460 -21.23 -20.28 2.15
CA GLN A 460 -20.56 -19.33 1.27
C GLN A 460 -19.65 -20.04 0.26
N PHE A 461 -18.91 -21.06 0.71
CA PHE A 461 -17.91 -21.77 -0.10
C PHE A 461 -18.41 -23.13 -0.60
N PHE A 462 -19.70 -23.45 -0.46
CA PHE A 462 -20.26 -24.72 -0.89
C PHE A 462 -20.08 -24.96 -2.40
N GLY A 463 -19.48 -26.10 -2.73
CA GLY A 463 -19.19 -26.52 -4.10
C GLY A 463 -17.75 -26.22 -4.53
N GLU A 464 -16.97 -25.55 -3.69
CA GLU A 464 -15.61 -25.18 -4.00
C GLU A 464 -14.63 -26.33 -3.73
N SER A 465 -13.57 -26.39 -4.57
CA SER A 465 -12.48 -27.35 -4.37
C SER A 465 -11.24 -26.59 -3.91
N LEU A 466 -10.74 -26.96 -2.72
CA LEU A 466 -9.56 -26.36 -2.10
C LEU A 466 -8.35 -27.21 -2.48
N THR A 467 -7.48 -26.71 -3.33
CA THR A 467 -6.21 -27.40 -3.65
C THR A 467 -5.04 -26.63 -3.06
N ALA A 468 -4.26 -27.29 -2.21
CA ALA A 468 -2.92 -26.83 -1.88
C ALA A 468 -2.06 -26.86 -3.15
N GLY A 469 -1.67 -25.69 -3.65
CA GLY A 469 -0.79 -25.44 -4.80
C GLY A 469 -0.50 -26.59 -5.76
N GLY A 470 -1.18 -26.61 -6.91
CA GLY A 470 -0.73 -27.31 -8.10
C GLY A 470 -0.97 -28.81 -8.17
N GLN A 471 -2.12 -29.21 -8.64
CA GLN A 471 -2.42 -30.13 -9.76
C GLN A 471 -3.92 -30.40 -9.87
N SER A 472 -4.48 -30.07 -11.01
CA SER A 472 -5.88 -30.26 -11.35
C SER A 472 -6.22 -31.72 -11.61
N SER A 473 -7.34 -32.20 -11.09
CA SER A 473 -8.07 -33.33 -11.70
C SER A 473 -9.57 -33.05 -11.58
N GLY A 474 -10.15 -32.68 -12.69
CA GLY A 474 -11.51 -32.21 -12.81
C GLY A 474 -12.60 -33.24 -12.71
N SER A 475 -13.76 -32.82 -12.30
CA SER A 475 -15.08 -33.21 -12.81
C SER A 475 -16.10 -32.16 -12.38
N SER A 476 -16.56 -31.39 -13.35
CA SER A 476 -17.61 -30.39 -13.16
C SER A 476 -19.00 -30.99 -13.30
N VAL A 477 -19.86 -30.79 -12.32
CA VAL A 477 -21.32 -30.90 -12.49
C VAL A 477 -21.87 -29.47 -12.55
N ALA A 478 -22.27 -29.03 -13.71
CA ALA A 478 -22.89 -27.72 -13.90
C ALA A 478 -24.30 -27.74 -13.31
N ILE A 479 -24.56 -26.87 -12.32
CA ILE A 479 -25.91 -26.53 -11.86
C ILE A 479 -26.20 -25.10 -12.32
N SER A 480 -27.31 -24.95 -13.07
CA SER A 480 -27.75 -23.73 -13.71
C SER A 480 -28.31 -22.69 -12.75
N GLU A 481 -27.86 -21.48 -12.91
CA GLU A 481 -28.08 -20.25 -12.15
C GLU A 481 -29.47 -19.64 -12.24
N PRO A 482 -29.99 -19.02 -11.14
CA PRO A 482 -31.10 -18.06 -11.22
C PRO A 482 -30.70 -16.58 -11.20
N VAL A 483 -29.44 -16.22 -11.27
CA VAL A 483 -28.99 -14.81 -11.03
C VAL A 483 -29.04 -13.93 -12.30
N THR A 484 -29.03 -14.51 -13.49
CA THR A 484 -29.05 -13.77 -14.77
C THR A 484 -30.34 -12.96 -15.00
N SER A 485 -31.46 -13.36 -14.40
CA SER A 485 -32.76 -12.68 -14.56
C SER A 485 -32.87 -11.38 -13.76
N ILE A 486 -32.18 -11.24 -12.66
CA ILE A 486 -32.24 -10.04 -11.79
C ILE A 486 -31.33 -8.93 -12.36
N LEU A 487 -30.16 -9.27 -12.88
CA LEU A 487 -29.25 -8.30 -13.51
C LEU A 487 -29.84 -7.73 -14.82
N LEU A 488 -30.56 -8.55 -15.59
CA LEU A 488 -31.25 -8.08 -16.79
C LEU A 488 -32.42 -7.13 -16.48
N ALA A 489 -33.12 -7.34 -15.38
CA ALA A 489 -34.21 -6.47 -14.92
C ALA A 489 -33.71 -5.11 -14.43
N VAL A 490 -32.54 -5.06 -13.77
CA VAL A 490 -31.92 -3.82 -13.32
C VAL A 490 -31.36 -3.02 -14.49
N ALA A 491 -30.71 -3.68 -15.45
CA ALA A 491 -30.21 -3.01 -16.66
C ALA A 491 -31.34 -2.45 -17.52
N LEU A 492 -32.48 -3.16 -17.65
CA LEU A 492 -33.64 -2.70 -18.41
C LEU A 492 -34.35 -1.53 -17.72
N SER A 493 -34.40 -1.49 -16.39
CA SER A 493 -34.96 -0.36 -15.64
C SER A 493 -34.09 0.89 -15.71
N MET A 494 -32.77 0.76 -15.78
CA MET A 494 -31.86 1.90 -16.00
C MET A 494 -31.96 2.46 -17.42
N LEU A 495 -32.09 1.62 -18.44
CA LEU A 495 -32.29 2.07 -19.84
C LEU A 495 -33.63 2.78 -20.03
N LEU A 496 -34.69 2.39 -19.35
CA LEU A 496 -36.00 3.06 -19.38
C LEU A 496 -35.98 4.40 -18.63
N ALA A 497 -35.16 4.56 -17.62
CA ALA A 497 -34.97 5.83 -16.91
C ALA A 497 -34.22 6.85 -17.79
N ILE A 498 -33.19 6.42 -18.52
CA ILE A 498 -32.40 7.26 -19.41
C ILE A 498 -33.23 7.70 -20.65
N GLY A 499 -34.13 6.82 -21.15
CA GLY A 499 -35.04 7.15 -22.28
C GLY A 499 -36.08 8.23 -21.94
N ARG A 500 -36.51 8.34 -20.67
CA ARG A 500 -37.46 9.36 -20.21
C ARG A 500 -36.82 10.73 -20.00
N TYR A 501 -35.50 10.81 -19.81
CA TYR A 501 -34.81 12.10 -19.63
C TYR A 501 -34.45 12.81 -20.94
N ARG A 502 -34.53 12.14 -22.10
CA ARG A 502 -34.29 12.72 -23.43
C ARG A 502 -35.55 13.21 -24.16
N GLY A 503 -36.74 13.03 -23.58
CA GLY A 503 -38.01 13.44 -24.15
C GLY A 503 -38.60 14.73 -23.60
N ALA A 504 -37.88 15.46 -22.74
CA ALA A 504 -38.33 16.73 -22.16
C ALA A 504 -37.28 17.82 -22.41
N LYS A 505 -37.15 18.23 -23.67
CA LYS A 505 -36.68 19.55 -24.08
C LYS A 505 -37.34 19.90 -25.41
#